data_a73fa16f58a9072a98ff53be36333210
#
_entry.id   a73fa16f58a9072a98ff53be36333210
#
_cell.length_a   1.000
_cell.length_b   1.000
_cell.length_c   1.000
_cell.angle_alpha   90.00
_cell.angle_beta   90.00
_cell.angle_gamma   90.00
#
_symmetry.space_group_name_H-M   'P 1'
#
loop_
_entity.id
_entity.type
_entity.pdbx_description
1 polymer ?
#
loop_
_entity_poly.entity_id
_entity_poly.type
_entity_poly.pdbx_seq_one_letter_code
_entity_poly.pdbx_strand_id
1 'polypeptide(L)'
;LRKVLEQWIGIAPFAAHPGKIYPTDKMEAVVAELSRLHPSSRIFLFGGGERERAVLAQWEQRYANCLDASHLLGSLAQELVLMSHLDVMVSMDSSNMHLASLVGTRVVSVWGATHPCAGFMGWGQSTDDVVQVPMPCRPCSIYGNKPCQRGGYPCLTQISPADIARKVELILNV
;
A
#
# COMPACT_ATOMS: atom_id res chain seq x y z
N LEU A 1 -22.01 20.84 12.57
CA LEU A 1 -21.43 21.00 11.23
C LEU A 1 -20.51 19.80 11.01
N ARG A 2 -21.02 18.75 10.36
CA ARG A 2 -20.20 17.64 9.90
C ARG A 2 -19.27 18.23 8.83
N LYS A 3 -17.99 18.36 9.12
CA LYS A 3 -16.96 18.59 8.12
C LYS A 3 -17.20 17.53 7.03
N VAL A 4 -17.47 17.93 5.80
CA VAL A 4 -17.33 17.00 4.67
C VAL A 4 -15.87 16.68 4.67
N LEU A 5 -15.50 15.59 5.35
CA LEU A 5 -14.13 15.19 5.54
C LEU A 5 -13.65 14.70 4.19
N GLU A 6 -12.81 15.47 3.56
CA GLU A 6 -11.99 15.02 2.46
C GLU A 6 -11.26 13.75 2.94
N GLN A 7 -11.51 12.61 2.30
CA GLN A 7 -10.88 11.35 2.67
C GLN A 7 -9.42 11.37 2.24
N TRP A 8 -8.54 10.87 3.10
CA TRP A 8 -7.11 10.81 2.85
C TRP A 8 -6.67 9.35 2.77
N ILE A 9 -6.17 8.97 1.61
CA ILE A 9 -5.72 7.61 1.30
C ILE A 9 -4.20 7.62 1.16
N GLY A 10 -3.50 6.75 1.88
CA GLY A 10 -2.07 6.54 1.70
C GLY A 10 -1.80 5.34 0.79
N ILE A 11 -0.78 5.43 -0.06
CA ILE A 11 -0.31 4.31 -0.88
C ILE A 11 1.22 4.21 -0.79
N ALA A 12 1.72 3.08 -0.28
CA ALA A 12 3.13 2.72 -0.21
C ALA A 12 3.40 1.48 -1.06
N PRO A 13 3.71 1.64 -2.35
CA PRO A 13 3.73 0.56 -3.34
C PRO A 13 5.00 -0.29 -3.30
N PHE A 14 6.01 0.10 -2.52
CA PHE A 14 7.34 -0.48 -2.58
C PHE A 14 7.69 -1.33 -1.36
N ALA A 15 8.66 -2.20 -1.53
CA ALA A 15 9.26 -3.00 -0.46
C ALA A 15 10.72 -3.34 -0.80
N ALA A 16 11.48 -3.81 0.19
CA ALA A 16 12.91 -4.09 0.03
C ALA A 16 13.22 -5.29 -0.88
N HIS A 17 12.29 -6.24 -1.04
CA HIS A 17 12.55 -7.50 -1.71
C HIS A 17 11.52 -7.82 -2.80
N PRO A 18 11.93 -8.43 -3.92
CA PRO A 18 11.05 -8.72 -5.06
C PRO A 18 9.80 -9.54 -4.72
N GLY A 19 9.92 -10.47 -3.76
CA GLY A 19 8.79 -11.28 -3.31
C GLY A 19 7.73 -10.54 -2.51
N LYS A 20 7.93 -9.24 -2.26
CA LYS A 20 7.02 -8.36 -1.54
C LYS A 20 6.52 -7.19 -2.39
N ILE A 21 7.00 -7.02 -3.62
CA ILE A 21 6.65 -5.88 -4.48
C ILE A 21 5.54 -6.29 -5.43
N TYR A 22 4.36 -5.72 -5.24
CA TYR A 22 3.27 -5.84 -6.19
C TYR A 22 3.67 -5.14 -7.50
N PRO A 23 3.32 -5.68 -8.69
CA PRO A 23 3.71 -5.05 -9.95
C PRO A 23 3.31 -3.58 -10.00
N THR A 24 4.25 -2.72 -10.36
CA THR A 24 4.08 -1.26 -10.31
C THR A 24 2.95 -0.77 -11.21
N ASP A 25 2.82 -1.35 -12.40
CA ASP A 25 1.73 -1.09 -13.35
C ASP A 25 0.35 -1.46 -12.78
N LYS A 26 0.28 -2.56 -12.03
CA LYS A 26 -0.95 -2.97 -11.34
C LYS A 26 -1.26 -2.09 -10.13
N MET A 27 -0.23 -1.65 -9.37
CA MET A 27 -0.46 -0.68 -8.30
C MET A 27 -0.89 0.67 -8.85
N GLU A 28 -0.36 1.09 -9.99
CA GLU A 28 -0.85 2.27 -10.69
C GLU A 28 -2.32 2.14 -11.09
N ALA A 29 -2.76 0.95 -11.51
CA ALA A 29 -4.17 0.71 -11.79
C ALA A 29 -5.05 0.83 -10.51
N VAL A 30 -4.53 0.48 -9.33
CA VAL A 30 -5.20 0.75 -8.05
C VAL A 30 -5.32 2.25 -7.80
N VAL A 31 -4.23 3.01 -8.01
CA VAL A 31 -4.23 4.48 -7.89
C VAL A 31 -5.26 5.10 -8.83
N ALA A 32 -5.26 4.69 -10.10
CA ALA A 32 -6.21 5.17 -11.10
C ALA A 32 -7.66 4.92 -10.70
N GLU A 33 -7.97 3.73 -10.22
CA GLU A 33 -9.33 3.36 -9.80
C GLU A 33 -9.77 4.16 -8.57
N LEU A 34 -8.92 4.27 -7.54
CA LEU A 34 -9.22 5.07 -6.34
C LEU A 34 -9.36 6.56 -6.68
N SER A 35 -8.52 7.09 -7.54
CA SER A 35 -8.62 8.48 -8.01
C SER A 35 -9.95 8.74 -8.73
N ARG A 36 -10.41 7.78 -9.53
CA ARG A 36 -11.68 7.86 -10.27
C ARG A 36 -12.90 7.75 -9.34
N LEU A 37 -12.86 6.84 -8.35
CA LEU A 37 -13.95 6.60 -7.40
C LEU A 37 -14.07 7.73 -6.37
N HIS A 38 -12.95 8.31 -5.96
CA HIS A 38 -12.86 9.34 -4.93
C HIS A 38 -12.19 10.62 -5.45
N PRO A 39 -12.78 11.34 -6.41
CA PRO A 39 -12.15 12.51 -7.03
C PRO A 39 -11.96 13.69 -6.06
N SER A 40 -12.69 13.71 -4.96
CA SER A 40 -12.56 14.71 -3.88
C SER A 40 -11.62 14.30 -2.75
N SER A 41 -11.09 13.09 -2.78
CA SER A 41 -10.12 12.59 -1.80
C SER A 41 -8.70 13.00 -2.18
N ARG A 42 -7.79 12.95 -1.20
CA ARG A 42 -6.35 13.05 -1.45
C ARG A 42 -5.68 11.68 -1.33
N ILE A 43 -4.87 11.36 -2.31
CA ILE A 43 -4.07 10.14 -2.34
C ILE A 43 -2.61 10.53 -2.12
N PHE A 44 -2.07 10.18 -0.95
CA PHE A 44 -0.68 10.42 -0.59
C PHE A 44 0.18 9.22 -0.95
N LEU A 45 1.20 9.45 -1.75
CA LEU A 45 2.10 8.42 -2.25
C LEU A 45 3.38 8.40 -1.40
N PHE A 46 3.72 7.24 -0.82
CA PHE A 46 4.87 7.08 0.05
C PHE A 46 5.95 6.21 -0.61
N GLY A 47 7.17 6.67 -0.53
CA GLY A 47 8.34 5.94 -1.04
C GLY A 47 9.63 6.67 -0.71
N GLY A 48 10.75 6.02 -0.95
CA GLY A 48 12.06 6.58 -0.67
C GLY A 48 13.10 6.19 -1.73
N GLY A 49 14.15 6.98 -1.85
CA GLY A 49 15.17 6.76 -2.86
C GLY A 49 14.75 7.25 -4.27
N GLU A 50 15.73 7.43 -5.11
CA GLU A 50 15.58 8.10 -6.40
C GLU A 50 14.62 7.38 -7.36
N ARG A 51 14.72 6.04 -7.44
CA ARG A 51 13.91 5.23 -8.35
C ARG A 51 12.43 5.24 -7.97
N GLU A 52 12.13 5.12 -6.69
CA GLU A 52 10.76 5.12 -6.18
C GLU A 52 10.13 6.50 -6.38
N ARG A 53 10.84 7.58 -6.03
CA ARG A 53 10.40 8.96 -6.24
C ARG A 53 10.09 9.27 -7.70
N ALA A 54 10.89 8.75 -8.65
CA ALA A 54 10.63 8.94 -10.07
C ALA A 54 9.29 8.34 -10.50
N VAL A 55 8.89 7.19 -9.93
CA VAL A 55 7.57 6.58 -10.18
C VAL A 55 6.46 7.41 -9.55
N LEU A 56 6.62 7.81 -8.28
CA LEU A 56 5.60 8.58 -7.56
C LEU A 56 5.34 9.94 -8.22
N ALA A 57 6.39 10.63 -8.67
CA ALA A 57 6.26 11.89 -9.41
C ALA A 57 5.48 11.74 -10.72
N GLN A 58 5.61 10.61 -11.44
CA GLN A 58 4.82 10.33 -12.63
C GLN A 58 3.34 10.15 -12.28
N TRP A 59 3.02 9.47 -11.18
CA TRP A 59 1.64 9.29 -10.75
C TRP A 59 1.02 10.61 -10.26
N GLU A 60 1.77 11.42 -9.50
CA GLU A 60 1.34 12.75 -9.09
C GLU A 60 0.99 13.64 -10.30
N GLN A 61 1.80 13.61 -11.36
CA GLN A 61 1.51 14.36 -12.59
C GLN A 61 0.29 13.83 -13.36
N ARG A 62 0.01 12.53 -13.27
CA ARG A 62 -1.06 11.87 -14.00
C ARG A 62 -2.43 11.96 -13.34
N TYR A 63 -2.46 11.95 -12.02
CA TYR A 63 -3.68 11.91 -11.23
C TYR A 63 -3.79 13.17 -10.35
N ALA A 64 -4.76 14.03 -10.63
CA ALA A 64 -4.87 15.37 -10.06
C ALA A 64 -5.05 15.42 -8.52
N ASN A 65 -5.51 14.33 -7.92
CA ASN A 65 -5.70 14.20 -6.47
C ASN A 65 -4.59 13.38 -5.77
N CYS A 66 -3.52 13.02 -6.51
CA CYS A 66 -2.34 12.37 -5.95
C CYS A 66 -1.28 13.39 -5.55
N LEU A 67 -0.60 13.12 -4.44
CA LEU A 67 0.46 13.95 -3.88
C LEU A 67 1.66 13.06 -3.48
N ASP A 68 2.84 13.36 -3.97
CA ASP A 68 4.07 12.67 -3.58
C ASP A 68 4.53 13.14 -2.19
N ALA A 69 4.18 12.37 -1.16
CA ALA A 69 4.55 12.65 0.22
C ALA A 69 6.07 12.67 0.42
N SER A 70 6.83 11.88 -0.34
CA SER A 70 8.30 11.83 -0.23
C SER A 70 8.98 13.13 -0.68
N HIS A 71 8.30 13.93 -1.48
CA HIS A 71 8.77 15.25 -1.92
C HIS A 71 8.29 16.36 -0.99
N LEU A 72 7.11 16.20 -0.40
CA LEU A 72 6.49 17.21 0.47
C LEU A 72 7.08 17.20 1.89
N LEU A 73 7.57 16.05 2.36
CA LEU A 73 7.97 15.83 3.74
C LEU A 73 9.49 15.66 3.86
N GLY A 74 10.07 16.30 4.88
CA GLY A 74 11.51 16.31 5.10
C GLY A 74 12.01 15.34 6.16
N SER A 75 11.10 14.60 6.84
CA SER A 75 11.50 13.70 7.92
C SER A 75 10.47 12.59 8.18
N LEU A 76 10.94 11.49 8.77
CA LEU A 76 10.07 10.39 9.22
C LEU A 76 9.01 10.86 10.23
N ALA A 77 9.32 11.82 11.09
CA ALA A 77 8.36 12.37 12.04
C ALA A 77 7.18 13.04 11.32
N GLN A 78 7.44 13.78 10.24
CA GLN A 78 6.39 14.40 9.43
C GLN A 78 5.58 13.33 8.67
N GLU A 79 6.22 12.26 8.17
CA GLU A 79 5.51 11.14 7.55
C GLU A 79 4.56 10.46 8.55
N LEU A 80 5.01 10.22 9.80
CA LEU A 80 4.16 9.64 10.85
C LEU A 80 2.97 10.55 11.18
N VAL A 81 3.18 11.86 11.24
CA VAL A 81 2.08 12.83 11.43
C VAL A 81 1.09 12.75 10.26
N LEU A 82 1.57 12.75 9.01
CA LEU A 82 0.68 12.58 7.86
C LEU A 82 -0.06 11.24 7.91
N MET A 83 0.66 10.14 8.18
CA MET A 83 0.05 8.80 8.29
C MET A 83 -1.05 8.77 9.35
N SER A 84 -0.89 9.45 10.50
CA SER A 84 -1.91 9.49 11.56
C SER A 84 -3.22 10.18 11.16
N HIS A 85 -3.24 10.92 10.07
CA HIS A 85 -4.42 11.59 9.52
C HIS A 85 -5.06 10.85 8.34
N LEU A 86 -4.46 9.76 7.89
CA LEU A 86 -5.03 8.94 6.82
C LEU A 86 -6.25 8.15 7.32
N ASP A 87 -7.26 8.05 6.50
CA ASP A 87 -8.41 7.18 6.75
C ASP A 87 -8.05 5.71 6.49
N VAL A 88 -7.15 5.47 5.54
CA VAL A 88 -6.65 4.13 5.18
C VAL A 88 -5.28 4.23 4.51
N MET A 89 -4.44 3.21 4.72
CA MET A 89 -3.16 3.04 4.03
C MET A 89 -3.17 1.75 3.22
N VAL A 90 -2.81 1.80 1.96
CA VAL A 90 -2.46 0.60 1.17
C VAL A 90 -0.95 0.43 1.24
N SER A 91 -0.49 -0.72 1.70
CA SER A 91 0.96 -0.98 1.83
C SER A 91 1.31 -2.41 1.48
N MET A 92 2.51 -2.59 0.98
CA MET A 92 3.16 -3.90 0.92
C MET A 92 3.54 -4.36 2.33
N ASP A 93 3.92 -5.63 2.49
CA ASP A 93 4.65 -6.11 3.67
C ASP A 93 6.01 -5.40 3.74
N SER A 94 6.01 -4.18 4.28
CA SER A 94 7.12 -3.23 4.29
C SER A 94 7.13 -2.38 5.56
N SER A 95 8.15 -1.55 5.73
CA SER A 95 8.24 -0.61 6.86
C SER A 95 7.03 0.34 6.95
N ASN A 96 6.49 0.77 5.83
CA ASN A 96 5.34 1.69 5.80
C ASN A 96 4.07 1.09 6.42
N MET A 97 3.85 -0.24 6.27
CA MET A 97 2.77 -0.93 6.97
C MET A 97 2.93 -0.80 8.50
N HIS A 98 4.16 -0.99 9.00
CA HIS A 98 4.44 -0.89 10.44
C HIS A 98 4.34 0.55 10.94
N LEU A 99 4.84 1.52 10.19
CA LEU A 99 4.76 2.94 10.54
C LEU A 99 3.31 3.42 10.62
N ALA A 100 2.47 3.09 9.63
CA ALA A 100 1.04 3.39 9.66
C ALA A 100 0.35 2.71 10.86
N SER A 101 0.71 1.46 11.17
CA SER A 101 0.19 0.73 12.32
C SER A 101 0.54 1.40 13.66
N LEU A 102 1.77 1.91 13.81
CA LEU A 102 2.23 2.60 15.02
C LEU A 102 1.42 3.86 15.34
N VAL A 103 0.90 4.53 14.33
CA VAL A 103 0.07 5.74 14.50
C VAL A 103 -1.44 5.46 14.45
N GLY A 104 -1.83 4.18 14.45
CA GLY A 104 -3.23 3.76 14.53
C GLY A 104 -3.99 3.79 13.20
N THR A 105 -3.30 4.01 12.08
CA THR A 105 -3.92 4.02 10.75
C THR A 105 -4.23 2.60 10.29
N ARG A 106 -5.45 2.38 9.81
CA ARG A 106 -5.87 1.08 9.26
C ARG A 106 -5.16 0.80 7.94
N VAL A 107 -4.66 -0.43 7.77
CA VAL A 107 -3.83 -0.79 6.61
C VAL A 107 -4.45 -1.93 5.80
N VAL A 108 -4.72 -1.69 4.53
CA VAL A 108 -4.90 -2.72 3.52
C VAL A 108 -3.53 -3.23 3.12
N SER A 109 -3.14 -4.41 3.61
CA SER A 109 -1.81 -4.96 3.39
C SER A 109 -1.78 -6.01 2.28
N VAL A 110 -0.84 -5.85 1.35
CA VAL A 110 -0.69 -6.73 0.17
C VAL A 110 0.49 -7.68 0.38
N TRP A 111 0.23 -8.98 0.26
CA TRP A 111 1.19 -10.01 0.61
C TRP A 111 1.49 -10.96 -0.57
N GLY A 112 2.79 -11.14 -0.83
CA GLY A 112 3.29 -12.02 -1.88
C GLY A 112 3.94 -13.30 -1.36
N ALA A 113 5.26 -13.41 -1.48
CA ALA A 113 6.05 -14.59 -1.08
C ALA A 113 6.09 -14.81 0.44
N THR A 114 5.79 -13.79 1.24
CA THR A 114 5.64 -13.82 2.69
C THR A 114 4.19 -14.14 3.08
N HIS A 115 3.90 -14.22 4.39
CA HIS A 115 2.55 -14.52 4.87
C HIS A 115 2.29 -13.82 6.20
N PRO A 116 1.08 -13.27 6.44
CA PRO A 116 0.71 -12.64 7.71
C PRO A 116 0.98 -13.49 8.94
N CYS A 117 0.73 -14.81 8.84
CA CYS A 117 0.97 -15.76 9.94
C CYS A 117 2.45 -15.96 10.30
N ALA A 118 3.40 -15.41 9.54
CA ALA A 118 4.83 -15.44 9.86
C ALA A 118 5.24 -14.41 10.94
N GLY A 119 4.28 -13.66 11.49
CA GLY A 119 4.53 -12.73 12.59
C GLY A 119 4.93 -11.31 12.15
N PHE A 120 4.81 -10.98 10.87
CA PHE A 120 5.18 -9.66 10.33
C PHE A 120 3.97 -8.75 10.07
N MET A 121 2.78 -9.09 10.52
CA MET A 121 1.64 -8.18 10.44
C MET A 121 1.88 -6.90 11.25
N GLY A 122 1.36 -5.78 10.75
CA GLY A 122 1.37 -4.52 11.48
C GLY A 122 0.61 -4.63 12.81
N TRP A 123 1.10 -3.95 13.83
CA TRP A 123 0.51 -3.97 15.16
C TRP A 123 -0.96 -3.51 15.13
N GLY A 124 -1.86 -4.29 15.71
CA GLY A 124 -3.29 -3.96 15.79
C GLY A 124 -4.06 -4.04 14.46
N GLN A 125 -3.42 -4.49 13.37
CA GLN A 125 -4.08 -4.63 12.06
C GLN A 125 -4.94 -5.90 11.98
N SER A 126 -6.04 -5.82 11.21
CA SER A 126 -6.95 -6.94 11.00
C SER A 126 -6.51 -7.83 9.84
N THR A 127 -6.68 -9.15 10.00
CA THR A 127 -6.55 -10.10 8.89
C THR A 127 -7.61 -9.91 7.81
N ASP A 128 -8.73 -9.25 8.12
CA ASP A 128 -9.78 -8.93 7.16
C ASP A 128 -9.32 -7.93 6.10
N ASP A 129 -8.29 -7.13 6.41
CA ASP A 129 -7.72 -6.12 5.52
C ASP A 129 -6.50 -6.63 4.73
N VAL A 130 -6.22 -7.93 4.82
CA VAL A 130 -5.15 -8.57 4.05
C VAL A 130 -5.63 -8.89 2.64
N VAL A 131 -4.80 -8.53 1.65
CA VAL A 131 -4.98 -8.91 0.25
C VAL A 131 -3.87 -9.88 -0.14
N GLN A 132 -4.24 -11.10 -0.51
CA GLN A 132 -3.32 -12.16 -0.88
C GLN A 132 -4.00 -13.24 -1.72
N VAL A 133 -3.21 -13.98 -2.49
CA VAL A 133 -3.67 -15.17 -3.21
C VAL A 133 -3.23 -16.40 -2.43
N PRO A 134 -4.13 -17.34 -2.10
CA PRO A 134 -3.76 -18.59 -1.47
C PRO A 134 -2.95 -19.47 -2.45
N MET A 135 -1.75 -19.82 -2.06
CA MET A 135 -0.87 -20.70 -2.84
C MET A 135 -0.13 -21.66 -1.92
N PRO A 136 -0.03 -22.96 -2.28
CA PRO A 136 0.62 -23.98 -1.42
C PRO A 136 2.10 -23.71 -1.14
N CYS A 137 2.77 -22.90 -1.98
CA CYS A 137 4.18 -22.55 -1.79
C CYS A 137 4.41 -21.38 -0.83
N ARG A 138 3.35 -20.75 -0.29
CA ARG A 138 3.47 -19.61 0.64
C ARG A 138 3.40 -20.05 2.09
N PRO A 139 4.21 -19.45 2.98
CA PRO A 139 5.33 -18.55 2.70
C PRO A 139 6.53 -19.34 2.14
N CYS A 140 7.06 -18.96 0.99
CA CYS A 140 8.28 -19.55 0.43
C CYS A 140 9.55 -18.83 0.89
N SER A 141 9.39 -17.69 1.53
CA SER A 141 10.47 -16.88 2.13
C SER A 141 9.93 -16.08 3.29
N ILE A 142 10.65 -16.03 4.40
CA ILE A 142 10.28 -15.20 5.57
C ILE A 142 10.43 -13.72 5.24
N TYR A 143 11.47 -13.35 4.48
CA TYR A 143 11.77 -11.96 4.15
C TYR A 143 11.40 -11.55 2.71
N GLY A 144 10.88 -12.48 1.89
CA GLY A 144 10.59 -12.20 0.48
C GLY A 144 11.82 -12.09 -0.42
N ASN A 145 12.99 -12.48 0.06
CA ASN A 145 14.30 -12.31 -0.61
C ASN A 145 14.72 -13.52 -1.46
N LYS A 146 13.99 -14.63 -1.39
CA LYS A 146 14.30 -15.82 -2.20
C LYS A 146 13.68 -15.70 -3.59
N PRO A 147 14.39 -16.16 -4.64
CA PRO A 147 13.82 -16.25 -5.98
C PRO A 147 12.56 -17.13 -5.99
N CYS A 148 11.58 -16.72 -6.79
CA CYS A 148 10.36 -17.49 -6.95
C CYS A 148 10.61 -18.76 -7.78
N GLN A 149 10.36 -19.94 -7.21
CA GLN A 149 10.52 -21.21 -7.93
C GLN A 149 9.52 -21.40 -9.09
N ARG A 150 8.37 -20.67 -9.05
CA ARG A 150 7.36 -20.68 -10.12
C ARG A 150 7.60 -19.63 -11.19
N GLY A 151 8.61 -18.75 -10.99
CA GLY A 151 8.86 -17.58 -11.83
C GLY A 151 7.82 -16.46 -11.61
N GLY A 152 8.25 -15.19 -11.72
CA GLY A 152 7.37 -14.02 -11.79
C GLY A 152 6.45 -13.74 -10.59
N TYR A 153 6.63 -14.42 -9.46
CA TYR A 153 5.82 -14.24 -8.24
C TYR A 153 4.29 -14.23 -8.49
N PRO A 154 3.69 -15.37 -8.95
CA PRO A 154 2.25 -15.45 -9.22
C PRO A 154 1.38 -15.11 -8.00
N CYS A 155 1.89 -15.28 -6.79
CA CYS A 155 1.25 -14.83 -5.55
C CYS A 155 1.04 -13.31 -5.47
N LEU A 156 1.76 -12.53 -6.27
CA LEU A 156 1.57 -11.09 -6.44
C LEU A 156 0.86 -10.77 -7.75
N THR A 157 1.34 -11.35 -8.87
CA THR A 157 0.82 -11.01 -10.19
C THR A 157 -0.63 -11.46 -10.42
N GLN A 158 -1.15 -12.41 -9.65
CA GLN A 158 -2.56 -12.84 -9.71
C GLN A 158 -3.50 -12.01 -8.82
N ILE A 159 -2.98 -11.16 -7.95
CA ILE A 159 -3.83 -10.21 -7.22
C ILE A 159 -4.44 -9.23 -8.23
N SER A 160 -5.76 -9.05 -8.17
CA SER A 160 -6.44 -8.06 -8.99
C SER A 160 -6.32 -6.67 -8.36
N PRO A 161 -6.02 -5.60 -9.14
CA PRO A 161 -6.12 -4.24 -8.64
C PRO A 161 -7.50 -3.91 -8.03
N ALA A 162 -8.56 -4.46 -8.60
CA ALA A 162 -9.92 -4.29 -8.10
C ALA A 162 -10.13 -4.88 -6.69
N ASP A 163 -9.41 -5.94 -6.32
CA ASP A 163 -9.51 -6.51 -4.97
C ASP A 163 -8.90 -5.58 -3.92
N ILE A 164 -7.80 -4.91 -4.26
CA ILE A 164 -7.17 -3.90 -3.39
C ILE A 164 -8.08 -2.69 -3.26
N ALA A 165 -8.57 -2.13 -4.36
CA ALA A 165 -9.47 -0.98 -4.36
C ALA A 165 -10.75 -1.27 -3.56
N ARG A 166 -11.36 -2.43 -3.76
CA ARG A 166 -12.55 -2.86 -3.01
C ARG A 166 -12.31 -2.93 -1.49
N LYS A 167 -11.12 -3.35 -1.05
CA LYS A 167 -10.78 -3.34 0.39
C LYS A 167 -10.70 -1.92 0.94
N VAL A 168 -10.14 -0.99 0.18
CA VAL A 168 -10.13 0.43 0.53
C VAL A 168 -11.56 0.97 0.65
N GLU A 169 -12.43 0.68 -0.34
CA GLU A 169 -13.84 1.07 -0.34
C GLU A 169 -14.59 0.59 0.92
N LEU A 170 -14.37 -0.66 1.32
CA LEU A 170 -15.01 -1.22 2.51
C LEU A 170 -14.61 -0.49 3.79
N ILE A 171 -13.41 0.09 3.84
CA ILE A 171 -12.92 0.87 4.98
C ILE A 171 -13.47 2.29 4.98
N LEU A 172 -13.50 2.93 3.81
CA LEU A 172 -13.92 4.33 3.67
C LEU A 172 -15.45 4.52 3.81
N ASN A 173 -16.23 3.48 3.60
CA ASN A 173 -17.71 3.53 3.64
C ASN A 173 -18.31 3.06 4.99
N VAL A 174 -17.50 2.88 6.04
CA VAL A 174 -17.95 2.47 7.40
C VAL A 174 -18.33 3.68 8.30
#